data_dfa936c7030676c36e222f2c3f0ed530
#
_entry.id   dfa936c7030676c36e222f2c3f0ed530
#
_cell.length_a   1.000
_cell.length_b   1.000
_cell.length_c   1.000
_cell.angle_alpha   90.00
_cell.angle_beta   90.00
_cell.angle_gamma   90.00
#
_symmetry.space_group_name_H-M   'P 1'
#
loop_
_entity.id
_entity.type
_entity.pdbx_description
1 polymer ?
#
loop_
_entity_poly.entity_id
_entity_poly.type
_entity_poly.pdbx_seq_one_letter_code
_entity_poly.pdbx_strand_id
1 'polypeptide(L)'
;MISIIPATDHHISILVELGQRTFIQSHGHSAPKKEIDDYVRRNYTEEKIKVDLLKSTNQYYLFLVEDKPIGFSNIIMDCPISAESLIDEKDHELLSVKAIAKLDRIYLLDEHHGKGYAQTFFNFQVELARKANQKAMWLYVWVQNYRAIGFYEKMNFRPMGRFEFEISPLPGIRIG
;
A
#
# COMPACT_ATOMS: atom_id res chain seq x y z
N MET A 1 -14.03 -4.51 -19.51
CA MET A 1 -12.56 -4.67 -19.78
C MET A 1 -11.79 -4.29 -18.52
N ILE A 2 -10.66 -4.96 -18.23
CA ILE A 2 -9.76 -4.58 -17.12
C ILE A 2 -8.55 -3.87 -17.72
N SER A 3 -8.12 -2.76 -17.14
CA SER A 3 -6.89 -2.08 -17.49
C SER A 3 -6.14 -1.60 -16.25
N ILE A 4 -4.81 -1.54 -16.35
CA ILE A 4 -3.93 -0.98 -15.31
C ILE A 4 -3.09 0.07 -16.01
N ILE A 5 -3.20 1.31 -15.57
CA ILE A 5 -2.51 2.43 -16.21
C ILE A 5 -1.61 3.16 -15.20
N PRO A 6 -0.45 3.68 -15.62
CA PRO A 6 0.34 4.55 -14.76
C PRO A 6 -0.47 5.80 -14.41
N ALA A 7 -0.43 6.17 -13.14
CA ALA A 7 -1.05 7.41 -12.70
C ALA A 7 -0.09 8.59 -12.91
N THR A 8 -0.66 9.72 -13.31
CA THR A 8 0.03 10.97 -13.57
C THR A 8 -0.61 12.10 -12.74
N ASP A 9 -0.13 13.31 -12.89
CA ASP A 9 -0.69 14.52 -12.29
C ASP A 9 -2.18 14.74 -12.62
N HIS A 10 -2.64 14.32 -13.82
CA HIS A 10 -4.06 14.36 -14.19
C HIS A 10 -4.95 13.43 -13.35
N HIS A 11 -4.37 12.50 -12.61
CA HIS A 11 -5.10 11.54 -11.79
C HIS A 11 -5.07 11.86 -10.28
N ILE A 12 -4.50 13.00 -9.87
CA ILE A 12 -4.32 13.36 -8.45
C ILE A 12 -5.65 13.30 -7.68
N SER A 13 -6.70 13.94 -8.18
CA SER A 13 -8.01 13.94 -7.52
C SER A 13 -8.61 12.54 -7.38
N ILE A 14 -8.45 11.69 -8.39
CA ILE A 14 -8.89 10.28 -8.34
C ILE A 14 -8.10 9.49 -7.29
N LEU A 15 -6.78 9.69 -7.21
CA LEU A 15 -5.93 9.03 -6.21
C LEU A 15 -6.29 9.48 -4.79
N VAL A 16 -6.62 10.77 -4.60
CA VAL A 16 -7.10 11.28 -3.31
C VAL A 16 -8.41 10.63 -2.93
N GLU A 17 -9.40 10.64 -3.83
CA GLU A 17 -10.73 10.03 -3.58
C GLU A 17 -10.60 8.53 -3.25
N LEU A 18 -9.91 7.78 -4.09
CA LEU A 18 -9.70 6.35 -3.86
C LEU A 18 -8.94 6.10 -2.55
N GLY A 19 -7.91 6.89 -2.27
CA GLY A 19 -7.13 6.77 -1.05
C GLY A 19 -7.96 6.99 0.21
N GLN A 20 -8.78 8.05 0.23
CA GLN A 20 -9.68 8.35 1.33
C GLN A 20 -10.71 7.22 1.54
N ARG A 21 -11.40 6.80 0.48
CA ARG A 21 -12.44 5.76 0.53
C ARG A 21 -11.86 4.42 0.99
N THR A 22 -10.81 3.96 0.34
CA THR A 22 -10.21 2.65 0.65
C THR A 22 -9.56 2.61 2.02
N PHE A 23 -8.97 3.73 2.50
CA PHE A 23 -8.46 3.80 3.86
C PHE A 23 -9.59 3.69 4.89
N ILE A 24 -10.69 4.42 4.71
CA ILE A 24 -11.86 4.33 5.60
C ILE A 24 -12.44 2.91 5.58
N GLN A 25 -12.56 2.27 4.43
CA GLN A 25 -13.06 0.89 4.31
C GLN A 25 -12.15 -0.11 5.04
N SER A 26 -10.84 0.04 4.93
CA SER A 26 -9.88 -0.91 5.53
C SER A 26 -9.57 -0.65 7.00
N HIS A 27 -9.54 0.62 7.44
CA HIS A 27 -9.07 1.03 8.77
C HIS A 27 -10.11 1.83 9.58
N GLY A 28 -11.29 2.11 9.04
CA GLY A 28 -12.29 2.95 9.70
C GLY A 28 -12.78 2.44 11.05
N HIS A 29 -12.55 1.16 11.35
CA HIS A 29 -12.88 0.53 12.63
C HIS A 29 -11.68 0.41 13.60
N SER A 30 -10.49 0.86 13.19
CA SER A 30 -9.25 0.71 13.98
C SER A 30 -9.08 1.79 15.05
N ALA A 31 -9.80 2.90 14.94
CA ALA A 31 -9.75 4.03 15.87
C ALA A 31 -11.11 4.78 15.87
N PRO A 32 -11.35 5.71 16.83
CA PRO A 32 -12.52 6.57 16.80
C PRO A 32 -12.67 7.32 15.48
N LYS A 33 -13.92 7.43 15.00
CA LYS A 33 -14.22 8.04 13.69
C LYS A 33 -13.53 9.38 13.47
N LYS A 34 -13.52 10.25 14.49
CA LYS A 34 -12.88 11.57 14.40
C LYS A 34 -11.39 11.47 14.05
N GLU A 35 -10.69 10.50 14.61
CA GLU A 35 -9.25 10.31 14.39
C GLU A 35 -8.97 9.74 13.01
N ILE A 36 -9.81 8.82 12.54
CA ILE A 36 -9.77 8.32 11.16
C ILE A 36 -10.00 9.46 10.17
N ASP A 37 -11.04 10.29 10.39
CA ASP A 37 -11.35 11.43 9.54
C ASP A 37 -10.20 12.47 9.54
N ASP A 38 -9.60 12.73 10.70
CA ASP A 38 -8.46 13.64 10.85
C ASP A 38 -7.20 13.07 10.16
N TYR A 39 -6.96 11.77 10.28
CA TYR A 39 -5.87 11.09 9.56
C TYR A 39 -6.04 11.18 8.05
N VAL A 40 -7.22 10.85 7.54
CA VAL A 40 -7.55 10.87 6.11
C VAL A 40 -7.36 12.28 5.55
N ARG A 41 -7.89 13.32 6.22
CA ARG A 41 -7.72 14.72 5.80
C ARG A 41 -6.27 15.17 5.75
N ARG A 42 -5.41 14.65 6.63
CA ARG A 42 -4.00 15.04 6.67
C ARG A 42 -3.14 14.26 5.68
N ASN A 43 -3.52 13.02 5.35
CA ASN A 43 -2.65 12.11 4.61
C ASN A 43 -3.08 11.84 3.17
N TYR A 44 -4.33 12.08 2.83
CA TYR A 44 -4.84 11.95 1.46
C TYR A 44 -5.26 13.32 0.93
N THR A 45 -4.25 14.16 0.65
CA THR A 45 -4.42 15.51 0.06
C THR A 45 -3.77 15.55 -1.32
N GLU A 46 -4.21 16.48 -2.16
CA GLU A 46 -3.63 16.68 -3.49
C GLU A 46 -2.14 17.01 -3.41
N GLU A 47 -1.72 17.85 -2.44
CA GLU A 47 -0.34 18.23 -2.25
C GLU A 47 0.55 17.02 -1.94
N LYS A 48 0.10 16.12 -1.04
CA LYS A 48 0.87 14.92 -0.69
C LYS A 48 0.97 13.96 -1.86
N ILE A 49 -0.13 13.70 -2.55
CA ILE A 49 -0.12 12.83 -3.73
C ILE A 49 0.77 13.42 -4.83
N LYS A 50 0.72 14.72 -5.04
CA LYS A 50 1.58 15.42 -6.00
C LYS A 50 3.06 15.27 -5.63
N VAL A 51 3.41 15.50 -4.36
CA VAL A 51 4.79 15.31 -3.88
C VAL A 51 5.25 13.85 -4.06
N ASP A 52 4.38 12.89 -3.80
CA ASP A 52 4.71 11.47 -3.98
C ASP A 52 4.90 11.10 -5.46
N LEU A 53 4.07 11.63 -6.36
CA LEU A 53 4.21 11.41 -7.80
C LEU A 53 5.50 12.01 -8.39
N LEU A 54 6.05 13.06 -7.78
CA LEU A 54 7.32 13.67 -8.21
C LEU A 54 8.56 12.86 -7.82
N LYS A 55 8.44 11.91 -6.89
CA LYS A 55 9.55 11.04 -6.49
C LYS A 55 9.75 9.97 -7.56
N SER A 56 10.90 9.96 -8.20
CA SER A 56 11.23 9.01 -9.28
C SER A 56 11.19 7.54 -8.86
N THR A 57 11.31 7.27 -7.56
CA THR A 57 11.24 5.91 -6.99
C THR A 57 9.81 5.41 -6.83
N ASN A 58 8.82 6.32 -6.75
CA ASN A 58 7.41 5.99 -6.57
C ASN A 58 6.75 5.74 -7.92
N GLN A 59 6.01 4.65 -8.01
CA GLN A 59 5.25 4.31 -9.21
C GLN A 59 3.79 4.04 -8.83
N TYR A 60 2.94 5.01 -9.12
CA TYR A 60 1.50 4.91 -8.90
C TYR A 60 0.79 4.33 -10.12
N TYR A 61 -0.15 3.44 -9.88
CA TYR A 61 -1.00 2.84 -10.92
C TYR A 61 -2.46 2.89 -10.50
N LEU A 62 -3.33 3.13 -11.47
CA LEU A 62 -4.77 2.97 -11.33
C LEU A 62 -5.21 1.62 -11.90
N PHE A 63 -6.11 0.95 -11.19
CA PHE A 63 -6.79 -0.25 -11.64
C PHE A 63 -8.21 0.10 -12.06
N LEU A 64 -8.53 -0.15 -13.33
CA LEU A 64 -9.81 0.20 -13.92
C LEU A 64 -10.57 -1.06 -14.35
N VAL A 65 -11.88 -1.00 -14.18
CA VAL A 65 -12.84 -1.96 -14.76
C VAL A 65 -13.88 -1.16 -15.52
N GLU A 66 -14.06 -1.47 -16.82
CA GLU A 66 -14.97 -0.72 -17.70
C GLU A 66 -14.71 0.79 -17.64
N ASP A 67 -13.43 1.16 -17.73
CA ASP A 67 -12.90 2.52 -17.67
C ASP A 67 -13.16 3.28 -16.36
N LYS A 68 -13.69 2.60 -15.35
CA LYS A 68 -13.91 3.18 -14.00
C LYS A 68 -12.76 2.80 -13.07
N PRO A 69 -12.10 3.78 -12.44
CA PRO A 69 -11.06 3.51 -11.44
C PRO A 69 -11.70 2.86 -10.20
N ILE A 70 -11.25 1.67 -9.86
CA ILE A 70 -11.75 0.90 -8.71
C ILE A 70 -10.69 0.63 -7.65
N GLY A 71 -9.46 1.06 -7.90
CA GLY A 71 -8.36 0.89 -6.98
C GLY A 71 -7.09 1.55 -7.48
N PHE A 72 -6.10 1.57 -6.63
CA PHE A 72 -4.78 2.11 -6.95
C PHE A 72 -3.67 1.40 -6.18
N SER A 73 -2.45 1.53 -6.66
CA SER A 73 -1.24 1.08 -5.98
C SER A 73 -0.14 2.12 -6.02
N ASN A 74 0.79 2.01 -5.08
CA ASN A 74 2.10 2.63 -5.12
C ASN A 74 3.16 1.57 -4.83
N ILE A 75 4.09 1.38 -5.75
CA ILE A 75 5.27 0.56 -5.56
C ILE A 75 6.52 1.45 -5.59
N ILE A 76 7.42 1.22 -4.64
CA ILE A 76 8.66 1.98 -4.49
C ILE A 76 9.81 1.03 -4.77
N MET A 77 10.60 1.33 -5.80
CA MET A 77 11.78 0.54 -6.15
C MET A 77 12.98 0.94 -5.27
N ASP A 78 13.91 0.00 -5.11
CA ASP A 78 15.14 0.20 -4.32
C ASP A 78 14.87 0.79 -2.93
N CYS A 79 13.81 0.31 -2.29
CA CYS A 79 13.35 0.76 -0.98
C CYS A 79 13.73 -0.27 0.10
N PRO A 80 14.87 -0.10 0.79
CA PRO A 80 15.28 -1.02 1.85
C PRO A 80 14.26 -1.03 2.98
N ILE A 81 14.23 -2.13 3.73
CA ILE A 81 13.39 -2.25 4.92
C ILE A 81 13.81 -1.19 5.92
N SER A 82 12.84 -0.50 6.51
CA SER A 82 13.12 0.57 7.48
C SER A 82 13.87 0.01 8.70
N ALA A 83 14.89 0.72 9.13
CA ALA A 83 15.64 0.41 10.36
C ALA A 83 14.78 0.51 11.64
N GLU A 84 13.64 1.22 11.57
CA GLU A 84 12.67 1.32 12.67
C GLU A 84 11.78 0.08 12.78
N SER A 85 11.80 -0.81 11.79
CA SER A 85 11.06 -2.06 11.83
C SER A 85 11.74 -3.04 12.78
N LEU A 86 10.96 -3.63 13.69
CA LEU A 86 11.42 -4.72 14.55
C LEU A 86 11.43 -6.02 13.74
N ILE A 87 12.56 -6.32 13.11
CA ILE A 87 12.74 -7.50 12.26
C ILE A 87 13.19 -8.69 13.11
N ASP A 88 12.62 -9.86 12.84
CA ASP A 88 13.03 -11.11 13.47
C ASP A 88 14.51 -11.41 13.17
N GLU A 89 15.29 -11.89 14.14
CA GLU A 89 16.73 -12.15 13.99
C GLU A 89 17.08 -13.02 12.77
N LYS A 90 16.25 -14.03 12.51
CA LYS A 90 16.40 -14.93 11.33
C LYS A 90 16.30 -14.21 9.98
N ASP A 91 15.78 -13.00 9.96
CA ASP A 91 15.52 -12.21 8.76
C ASP A 91 16.43 -10.96 8.66
N HIS A 92 17.36 -10.77 9.60
CA HIS A 92 18.25 -9.62 9.63
C HIS A 92 19.10 -9.45 8.36
N GLU A 93 19.39 -10.53 7.64
CA GLU A 93 20.10 -10.46 6.37
C GLU A 93 19.35 -9.64 5.30
N LEU A 94 18.00 -9.59 5.37
CA LEU A 94 17.17 -8.83 4.46
C LEU A 94 17.38 -7.31 4.59
N LEU A 95 17.85 -6.83 5.75
CA LEU A 95 18.16 -5.42 5.97
C LEU A 95 19.34 -4.94 5.08
N SER A 96 20.17 -5.83 4.62
CA SER A 96 21.30 -5.55 3.73
C SER A 96 20.95 -5.58 2.24
N VAL A 97 19.75 -6.06 1.87
CA VAL A 97 19.32 -6.18 0.47
C VAL A 97 18.97 -4.80 -0.08
N LYS A 98 19.71 -4.34 -1.11
CA LYS A 98 19.52 -3.01 -1.70
C LYS A 98 18.45 -2.98 -2.79
N ALA A 99 18.43 -3.96 -3.68
CA ALA A 99 17.46 -4.07 -4.77
C ALA A 99 16.18 -4.78 -4.27
N ILE A 100 15.40 -4.10 -3.45
CA ILE A 100 14.17 -4.62 -2.86
C ILE A 100 13.04 -3.60 -3.01
N ALA A 101 11.90 -4.02 -3.55
CA ALA A 101 10.75 -3.16 -3.73
C ALA A 101 9.86 -3.12 -2.48
N LYS A 102 9.30 -1.96 -2.18
CA LYS A 102 8.21 -1.82 -1.20
C LYS A 102 6.88 -1.66 -1.94
N LEU A 103 5.94 -2.57 -1.71
CA LEU A 103 4.56 -2.35 -2.09
C LEU A 103 3.89 -1.47 -1.01
N ASP A 104 4.01 -0.14 -1.20
CA ASP A 104 3.59 0.83 -0.20
C ASP A 104 2.07 0.93 -0.06
N ARG A 105 1.36 0.81 -1.19
CA ARG A 105 -0.10 0.83 -1.24
C ARG A 105 -0.59 -0.13 -2.32
N ILE A 106 -1.63 -0.88 -2.01
CA ILE A 106 -2.45 -1.61 -2.96
C ILE A 106 -3.86 -1.70 -2.39
N TYR A 107 -4.77 -0.99 -2.99
CA TYR A 107 -6.15 -0.89 -2.51
C TYR A 107 -7.14 -1.09 -3.65
N LEU A 108 -8.22 -1.76 -3.33
CA LEU A 108 -9.42 -1.88 -4.16
C LEU A 108 -10.63 -1.50 -3.31
N LEU A 109 -11.61 -0.85 -3.91
CA LEU A 109 -12.90 -0.59 -3.28
C LEU A 109 -13.57 -1.91 -2.88
N ASP A 110 -14.21 -1.96 -1.71
CA ASP A 110 -14.79 -3.18 -1.12
C ASP A 110 -15.79 -3.88 -2.04
N GLU A 111 -16.60 -3.13 -2.76
CA GLU A 111 -17.57 -3.64 -3.73
C GLU A 111 -16.95 -4.41 -4.91
N HIS A 112 -15.63 -4.35 -5.03
CA HIS A 112 -14.87 -5.06 -6.06
C HIS A 112 -14.04 -6.23 -5.51
N HIS A 113 -14.15 -6.53 -4.22
CA HIS A 113 -13.48 -7.68 -3.63
C HIS A 113 -14.13 -9.01 -4.06
N GLY A 114 -13.39 -10.12 -3.92
CA GLY A 114 -13.88 -11.47 -4.25
C GLY A 114 -13.97 -11.81 -5.75
N LYS A 115 -13.61 -10.88 -6.64
CA LYS A 115 -13.68 -11.03 -8.10
C LYS A 115 -12.34 -11.38 -8.77
N GLY A 116 -11.32 -11.73 -8.00
CA GLY A 116 -9.96 -12.01 -8.53
C GLY A 116 -9.14 -10.75 -8.86
N TYR A 117 -9.72 -9.56 -8.78
CA TYR A 117 -9.04 -8.31 -9.16
C TYR A 117 -7.81 -8.00 -8.30
N ALA A 118 -7.86 -8.29 -7.01
CA ALA A 118 -6.71 -8.10 -6.12
C ALA A 118 -5.50 -8.92 -6.58
N GLN A 119 -5.71 -10.18 -6.98
CA GLN A 119 -4.63 -11.04 -7.49
C GLN A 119 -4.08 -10.52 -8.82
N THR A 120 -4.94 -10.10 -9.73
CA THR A 120 -4.53 -9.51 -11.03
C THR A 120 -3.67 -8.28 -10.80
N PHE A 121 -4.10 -7.38 -9.92
CA PHE A 121 -3.38 -6.15 -9.62
C PHE A 121 -2.07 -6.39 -8.89
N PHE A 122 -2.07 -7.32 -7.94
CA PHE A 122 -0.85 -7.72 -7.23
C PHE A 122 0.18 -8.37 -8.17
N ASN A 123 -0.24 -9.29 -9.02
CA ASN A 123 0.65 -9.92 -10.00
C ASN A 123 1.30 -8.90 -10.94
N PHE A 124 0.56 -7.85 -11.32
CA PHE A 124 1.12 -6.74 -12.08
C PHE A 124 2.26 -6.04 -11.30
N GLN A 125 2.11 -5.80 -10.00
CA GLN A 125 3.16 -5.20 -9.17
C GLN A 125 4.40 -6.09 -9.06
N VAL A 126 4.20 -7.40 -8.94
CA VAL A 126 5.30 -8.37 -8.93
C VAL A 126 6.07 -8.35 -10.24
N GLU A 127 5.38 -8.30 -11.38
CA GLU A 127 6.03 -8.21 -12.69
C GLU A 127 6.79 -6.88 -12.89
N LEU A 128 6.29 -5.77 -12.36
CA LEU A 128 7.01 -4.50 -12.35
C LEU A 128 8.32 -4.61 -11.56
N ALA A 129 8.25 -5.14 -10.34
CA ALA A 129 9.44 -5.34 -9.50
C ALA A 129 10.45 -6.26 -10.19
N ARG A 130 9.99 -7.37 -10.80
CA ARG A 130 10.86 -8.30 -11.55
C ARG A 130 11.54 -7.62 -12.73
N LYS A 131 10.80 -6.83 -13.53
CA LYS A 131 11.36 -6.07 -14.66
C LYS A 131 12.37 -5.02 -14.23
N ALA A 132 12.21 -4.46 -13.02
CA ALA A 132 13.15 -3.54 -12.40
C ALA A 132 14.32 -4.27 -11.67
N ASN A 133 14.49 -5.58 -11.87
CA ASN A 133 15.52 -6.41 -11.25
C ASN A 133 15.52 -6.37 -9.71
N GLN A 134 14.35 -6.15 -9.10
CA GLN A 134 14.22 -6.25 -7.66
C GLN A 134 14.29 -7.73 -7.22
N LYS A 135 15.07 -8.00 -6.19
CA LYS A 135 15.33 -9.36 -5.67
C LYS A 135 14.24 -9.87 -4.75
N ALA A 136 13.54 -8.94 -4.11
CA ALA A 136 12.44 -9.22 -3.19
C ALA A 136 11.45 -8.06 -3.18
N MET A 137 10.30 -8.30 -2.57
CA MET A 137 9.27 -7.28 -2.30
C MET A 137 8.82 -7.41 -0.84
N TRP A 138 8.58 -6.28 -0.19
CA TRP A 138 8.05 -6.22 1.15
C TRP A 138 6.91 -5.20 1.26
N LEU A 139 6.12 -5.30 2.33
CA LEU A 139 4.99 -4.41 2.60
C LEU A 139 4.70 -4.35 4.10
N TYR A 140 3.93 -3.35 4.49
CA TYR A 140 3.25 -3.35 5.77
C TYR A 140 1.79 -3.77 5.60
N VAL A 141 1.28 -4.54 6.55
CA VAL A 141 -0.13 -4.87 6.67
C VAL A 141 -0.56 -4.72 8.13
N TRP A 142 -1.72 -4.11 8.35
CA TRP A 142 -2.26 -4.00 9.70
C TRP A 142 -2.58 -5.38 10.28
N VAL A 143 -2.13 -5.63 11.51
CA VAL A 143 -2.20 -6.96 12.17
C VAL A 143 -3.63 -7.50 12.32
N GLN A 144 -4.64 -6.63 12.34
CA GLN A 144 -6.05 -7.03 12.39
C GLN A 144 -6.71 -7.11 11.00
N ASN A 145 -5.99 -6.83 9.93
CA ASN A 145 -6.50 -7.02 8.58
C ASN A 145 -6.29 -8.47 8.11
N TYR A 146 -6.99 -9.40 8.77
CA TYR A 146 -6.86 -10.85 8.51
C TYR A 146 -7.14 -11.22 7.05
N ARG A 147 -8.01 -10.47 6.37
CA ARG A 147 -8.28 -10.68 4.93
C ARG A 147 -7.04 -10.39 4.09
N ALA A 148 -6.38 -9.27 4.33
CA ALA A 148 -5.16 -8.93 3.59
C ALA A 148 -4.01 -9.86 3.95
N ILE A 149 -3.86 -10.21 5.22
CA ILE A 149 -2.84 -11.17 5.67
C ILE A 149 -3.01 -12.50 4.94
N GLY A 150 -4.22 -13.08 4.97
CA GLY A 150 -4.48 -14.34 4.26
C GLY A 150 -4.34 -14.25 2.74
N PHE A 151 -4.55 -13.06 2.15
CA PHE A 151 -4.24 -12.83 0.75
C PHE A 151 -2.73 -12.86 0.50
N TYR A 152 -1.92 -12.15 1.29
CA TYR A 152 -0.47 -12.11 1.11
C TYR A 152 0.19 -13.46 1.37
N GLU A 153 -0.29 -14.23 2.35
CA GLU A 153 0.17 -15.60 2.59
C GLU A 153 -0.05 -16.51 1.36
N LYS A 154 -1.20 -16.42 0.70
CA LYS A 154 -1.47 -17.11 -0.57
C LYS A 154 -0.55 -16.66 -1.71
N MET A 155 -0.03 -15.44 -1.63
CA MET A 155 0.95 -14.90 -2.59
C MET A 155 2.39 -15.20 -2.17
N ASN A 156 2.61 -16.13 -1.23
CA ASN A 156 3.92 -16.55 -0.71
C ASN A 156 4.67 -15.45 0.07
N PHE A 157 3.95 -14.50 0.64
CA PHE A 157 4.53 -13.59 1.63
C PHE A 157 4.46 -14.21 3.02
N ARG A 158 5.42 -13.87 3.86
CA ARG A 158 5.44 -14.28 5.26
C ARG A 158 5.74 -13.10 6.17
N PRO A 159 5.26 -13.12 7.40
CA PRO A 159 5.67 -12.14 8.40
C PRO A 159 7.17 -12.23 8.65
N MET A 160 7.83 -11.08 8.80
CA MET A 160 9.26 -10.99 9.11
C MET A 160 9.58 -9.98 10.22
N GLY A 161 8.57 -9.31 10.75
CA GLY A 161 8.75 -8.32 11.81
C GLY A 161 7.51 -7.47 12.03
N ARG A 162 7.66 -6.42 12.82
CA ARG A 162 6.59 -5.50 13.18
C ARG A 162 7.05 -4.06 13.05
N PHE A 163 6.10 -3.18 12.82
CA PHE A 163 6.27 -1.74 12.82
C PHE A 163 5.09 -1.08 13.52
N GLU A 164 5.35 -0.16 14.44
CA GLU A 164 4.29 0.60 15.09
C GLU A 164 3.94 1.83 14.26
N PHE A 165 2.66 1.98 13.95
CA PHE A 165 2.14 3.07 13.14
C PHE A 165 1.19 3.95 13.95
N GLU A 166 1.44 5.27 13.99
CA GLU A 166 0.60 6.22 14.71
C GLU A 166 -0.48 6.79 13.80
N ILE A 167 -1.75 6.60 14.15
CA ILE A 167 -2.89 7.25 13.49
C ILE A 167 -3.13 8.65 14.06
N SER A 168 -2.93 8.83 15.36
CA SER A 168 -3.18 10.09 16.05
C SER A 168 -1.88 10.76 16.48
N PRO A 169 -1.78 12.11 16.42
CA PRO A 169 -0.70 12.86 17.04
C PRO A 169 -0.80 12.89 18.58
N LEU A 170 -1.87 12.33 19.16
CA LEU A 170 -2.03 12.19 20.61
C LEU A 170 -1.36 10.89 21.04
N PRO A 171 -0.54 10.90 22.12
CA PRO A 171 0.12 9.70 22.60
C PRO A 171 -0.90 8.64 23.01
N GLY A 172 -0.80 7.44 22.42
CA GLY A 172 -1.56 6.27 22.85
C GLY A 172 -2.38 5.55 21.80
N ILE A 173 -2.51 6.06 20.56
CA ILE A 173 -3.24 5.35 19.49
C ILE A 173 -2.24 4.90 18.43
N ARG A 174 -1.78 3.66 18.58
CA ARG A 174 -0.87 2.97 17.66
C ARG A 174 -1.59 1.76 17.07
N ILE A 175 -1.36 1.51 15.78
CA ILE A 175 -1.74 0.27 15.11
C ILE A 175 -0.44 -0.49 14.84
N GLY A 176 -0.34 -1.67 15.40
CA GLY A 176 0.80 -2.57 15.20
C GLY A 176 0.49 -3.61 14.13
#